data_4f78cb4530bdc98250ffe71154d16635
#
_entry.id   4f78cb4530bdc98250ffe71154d16635
#
_cell.length_a   1.000
_cell.length_b   1.000
_cell.length_c   1.000
_cell.angle_alpha   90.00
_cell.angle_beta   90.00
_cell.angle_gamma   90.00
#
_symmetry.space_group_name_H-M   'P 1'
#
loop_
_entity.id
_entity.type
_entity.pdbx_description
1 polymer ?
#
loop_
_entity_poly.entity_id
_entity_poly.type
_entity_poly.pdbx_seq_one_letter_code
_entity_poly.pdbx_strand_id
1 'polypeptide(L)'
;AGIVAMAMGVAKKMFTVAQGIEIWIDGMKTLVITCVILICAWSLSSVIKELGTARYLIKLLSGSVPAFLLPSIIFVLGGIISFATGTSFGTIGILMPLTIPLAHSINPEMSYIVVSISAVLTGSIFGDHCSPISDTTILSSMGAGCNHIDHVRTQMPYALFVGAIAILFGYIPAGFGLPIYLIMPVAFIVMFIGIQIFGKSVDIDENEETLVA
;
A
#
# COMPACT_ATOMS: atom_id res chain seq x y z
N ALA A 1 15.82 4.10 -15.13
CA ALA A 1 15.83 2.71 -14.63
C ALA A 1 15.71 1.72 -15.78
N GLY A 2 14.66 1.72 -16.64
CA GLY A 2 14.44 0.72 -17.70
C GLY A 2 15.59 0.54 -18.69
N ILE A 3 16.17 1.64 -19.20
CA ILE A 3 17.31 1.59 -20.11
C ILE A 3 18.53 0.92 -19.47
N VAL A 4 18.81 1.21 -18.18
CA VAL A 4 19.91 0.59 -17.44
C VAL A 4 19.67 -0.89 -17.25
N ALA A 5 18.45 -1.29 -16.86
CA ALA A 5 18.07 -2.69 -16.70
C ALA A 5 18.19 -3.46 -18.03
N MET A 6 17.77 -2.86 -19.15
CA MET A 6 17.92 -3.44 -20.48
C MET A 6 19.39 -3.62 -20.85
N ALA A 7 20.23 -2.58 -20.66
CA ALA A 7 21.66 -2.66 -20.93
C ALA A 7 22.36 -3.74 -20.10
N MET A 8 22.03 -3.86 -18.82
CA MET A 8 22.54 -4.90 -17.94
C MET A 8 22.12 -6.31 -18.37
N GLY A 9 20.84 -6.49 -18.74
CA GLY A 9 20.32 -7.78 -19.19
C GLY A 9 20.98 -8.26 -20.49
N VAL A 10 21.15 -7.35 -21.46
CA VAL A 10 21.86 -7.62 -22.73
C VAL A 10 23.37 -7.90 -22.46
N ALA A 11 24.01 -7.11 -21.60
CA ALA A 11 25.43 -7.32 -21.26
C ALA A 11 25.68 -8.68 -20.57
N LYS A 12 24.73 -9.13 -19.74
CA LYS A 12 24.76 -10.47 -19.11
C LYS A 12 24.24 -11.59 -20.00
N LYS A 13 23.88 -11.31 -21.25
CA LYS A 13 23.35 -12.29 -22.22
C LYS A 13 22.07 -13.00 -21.77
N MET A 14 21.27 -12.36 -20.91
CA MET A 14 19.99 -12.91 -20.44
C MET A 14 18.91 -12.86 -21.53
N PHE A 15 18.96 -11.86 -22.40
CA PHE A 15 18.06 -11.67 -23.54
C PHE A 15 18.72 -10.80 -24.62
N THR A 16 18.21 -10.86 -25.85
CA THR A 16 18.65 -10.01 -26.95
C THR A 16 18.02 -8.62 -26.88
N VAL A 17 18.58 -7.65 -27.58
CA VAL A 17 18.02 -6.28 -27.67
C VAL A 17 16.57 -6.32 -28.18
N ALA A 18 16.27 -7.16 -29.18
CA ALA A 18 14.92 -7.31 -29.72
C ALA A 18 13.94 -7.82 -28.66
N GLN A 19 14.30 -8.87 -27.93
CA GLN A 19 13.49 -9.37 -26.81
C GLN A 19 13.32 -8.33 -25.70
N GLY A 20 14.36 -7.55 -25.40
CA GLY A 20 14.29 -6.46 -24.43
C GLY A 20 13.29 -5.36 -24.84
N ILE A 21 13.20 -5.05 -26.12
CA ILE A 21 12.22 -4.08 -26.66
C ILE A 21 10.79 -4.67 -26.54
N GLU A 22 10.60 -5.94 -26.87
CA GLU A 22 9.28 -6.60 -26.73
C GLU A 22 8.81 -6.59 -25.27
N ILE A 23 9.68 -6.97 -24.32
CA ILE A 23 9.39 -6.92 -22.88
C ILE A 23 9.02 -5.49 -22.44
N TRP A 24 9.71 -4.50 -22.96
CA TRP A 24 9.39 -3.09 -22.66
C TRP A 24 8.03 -2.66 -23.19
N ILE A 25 7.71 -3.06 -24.44
CA ILE A 25 6.40 -2.77 -25.05
C ILE A 25 5.29 -3.46 -24.26
N ASP A 26 5.46 -4.69 -23.82
CA ASP A 26 4.48 -5.41 -23.02
C ASP A 26 4.31 -4.78 -21.64
N GLY A 27 5.38 -4.31 -21.01
CA GLY A 27 5.31 -3.50 -19.80
C GLY A 27 4.53 -2.19 -19.98
N MET A 28 4.70 -1.51 -21.12
CA MET A 28 3.91 -0.30 -21.43
C MET A 28 2.42 -0.60 -21.64
N LYS A 29 2.06 -1.74 -22.22
CA LYS A 29 0.65 -2.16 -22.36
C LYS A 29 -0.05 -2.29 -21.01
N THR A 30 0.65 -2.78 -20.00
CA THR A 30 0.14 -2.88 -18.63
C THR A 30 -0.17 -1.50 -18.04
N LEU A 31 0.66 -0.48 -18.34
CA LEU A 31 0.43 0.89 -17.90
C LEU A 31 -0.82 1.54 -18.50
N VAL A 32 -1.26 1.12 -19.69
CA VAL A 32 -2.49 1.64 -20.32
C VAL A 32 -3.71 1.38 -19.44
N ILE A 33 -3.81 0.19 -18.86
CA ILE A 33 -4.92 -0.16 -17.93
C ILE A 33 -4.89 0.76 -16.71
N THR A 34 -3.72 1.00 -16.13
CA THR A 34 -3.55 1.93 -15.01
C THR A 34 -3.99 3.35 -15.38
N CYS A 35 -3.65 3.84 -16.57
CA CYS A 35 -4.11 5.15 -17.05
C CYS A 35 -5.63 5.21 -17.18
N VAL A 36 -6.27 4.16 -17.70
CA VAL A 36 -7.74 4.09 -17.82
C VAL A 36 -8.39 4.14 -16.43
N ILE A 37 -7.87 3.37 -15.47
CA ILE A 37 -8.34 3.38 -14.07
C ILE A 37 -8.24 4.80 -13.49
N LEU A 38 -7.12 5.49 -13.68
CA LEU A 38 -6.93 6.85 -13.17
C LEU A 38 -7.90 7.85 -13.81
N ILE A 39 -8.15 7.77 -15.12
CA ILE A 39 -9.13 8.64 -15.80
C ILE A 39 -10.54 8.39 -15.24
N CYS A 40 -10.92 7.13 -15.06
CA CYS A 40 -12.20 6.78 -14.44
C CYS A 40 -12.29 7.29 -12.99
N ALA A 41 -11.22 7.17 -12.21
CA ALA A 41 -11.17 7.68 -10.85
C ALA A 41 -11.29 9.21 -10.79
N TRP A 42 -10.67 9.95 -11.71
CA TRP A 42 -10.81 11.40 -11.82
C TRP A 42 -12.23 11.82 -12.21
N SER A 43 -12.84 11.10 -13.15
CA SER A 43 -14.25 11.32 -13.53
C SER A 43 -15.18 11.09 -12.34
N LEU A 44 -14.98 9.99 -11.60
CA LEU A 44 -15.72 9.70 -10.37
C LEU A 44 -15.51 10.80 -9.31
N SER A 45 -14.27 11.27 -9.14
CA SER A 45 -13.94 12.37 -8.23
C SER A 45 -14.72 13.66 -8.56
N SER A 46 -14.87 13.97 -9.85
CA SER A 46 -15.67 15.12 -10.31
C SER A 46 -17.13 14.98 -9.91
N VAL A 47 -17.72 13.82 -10.16
CA VAL A 47 -19.13 13.52 -9.79
C VAL A 47 -19.31 13.58 -8.27
N ILE A 48 -18.40 13.02 -7.48
CA ILE A 48 -18.40 13.06 -6.00
C ILE A 48 -18.43 14.51 -5.50
N LYS A 49 -17.64 15.41 -6.13
CA LYS A 49 -17.61 16.83 -5.77
C LYS A 49 -18.93 17.52 -6.09
N GLU A 50 -19.50 17.27 -7.28
CA GLU A 50 -20.77 17.85 -7.70
C GLU A 50 -21.96 17.40 -6.83
N LEU A 51 -21.99 16.12 -6.46
CA LEU A 51 -22.98 15.55 -5.54
C LEU A 51 -22.84 16.07 -4.10
N GLY A 52 -21.74 16.76 -3.77
CA GLY A 52 -21.50 17.24 -2.41
C GLY A 52 -21.31 16.13 -1.39
N THR A 53 -20.84 14.96 -1.83
CA THR A 53 -20.63 13.76 -0.99
C THR A 53 -19.76 14.07 0.22
N ALA A 54 -18.71 14.89 0.06
CA ALA A 54 -17.86 15.31 1.18
C ALA A 54 -18.67 16.04 2.26
N ARG A 55 -19.57 16.96 1.89
CA ARG A 55 -20.43 17.67 2.86
C ARG A 55 -21.38 16.73 3.58
N TYR A 56 -21.92 15.75 2.89
CA TYR A 56 -22.79 14.73 3.49
C TYR A 56 -22.03 13.88 4.50
N LEU A 57 -20.83 13.39 4.13
CA LEU A 57 -19.96 12.63 5.03
C LEU A 57 -19.53 13.45 6.24
N ILE A 58 -19.16 14.72 6.05
CA ILE A 58 -18.84 15.64 7.16
C ILE A 58 -20.02 15.71 8.12
N LYS A 59 -21.26 15.93 7.63
CA LYS A 59 -22.45 16.02 8.47
C LYS A 59 -22.75 14.71 9.21
N LEU A 60 -22.46 13.56 8.59
CA LEU A 60 -22.69 12.24 9.17
C LEU A 60 -21.63 11.89 10.23
N LEU A 61 -20.37 12.24 9.97
CA LEU A 61 -19.21 11.83 10.78
C LEU A 61 -18.80 12.87 11.82
N SER A 62 -19.08 14.18 11.57
CA SER A 62 -18.77 15.22 12.55
C SER A 62 -19.66 15.07 13.80
N GLY A 63 -19.11 14.50 14.83
CA GLY A 63 -19.79 14.18 16.09
C GLY A 63 -19.83 12.70 16.43
N SER A 64 -19.56 11.81 15.47
CA SER A 64 -19.56 10.36 15.70
C SER A 64 -18.15 9.75 15.73
N VAL A 65 -17.19 10.38 15.04
CA VAL A 65 -15.80 9.87 14.95
C VAL A 65 -14.86 10.83 15.68
N PRO A 66 -14.17 10.37 16.73
CA PRO A 66 -13.12 11.16 17.36
C PRO A 66 -12.01 11.51 16.37
N ALA A 67 -11.53 12.75 16.39
CA ALA A 67 -10.51 13.25 15.47
C ALA A 67 -9.26 12.35 15.42
N PHE A 68 -8.81 11.86 16.58
CA PHE A 68 -7.60 11.02 16.66
C PHE A 68 -7.75 9.66 15.97
N LEU A 69 -8.96 9.15 15.77
CA LEU A 69 -9.20 7.86 15.12
C LEU A 69 -9.35 7.96 13.60
N LEU A 70 -9.65 9.14 13.05
CA LEU A 70 -9.91 9.28 11.62
C LEU A 70 -8.77 8.76 10.74
N PRO A 71 -7.48 9.08 10.97
CA PRO A 71 -6.40 8.54 10.15
C PRO A 71 -6.34 7.01 10.17
N SER A 72 -6.56 6.40 11.35
CA SER A 72 -6.60 4.94 11.49
C SER A 72 -7.76 4.31 10.73
N ILE A 73 -8.93 4.91 10.77
CA ILE A 73 -10.11 4.46 10.01
C ILE A 73 -9.84 4.55 8.51
N ILE A 74 -9.25 5.65 8.05
CA ILE A 74 -8.88 5.84 6.65
C ILE A 74 -7.87 4.79 6.20
N PHE A 75 -6.87 4.49 7.01
CA PHE A 75 -5.89 3.44 6.73
C PHE A 75 -6.56 2.07 6.56
N VAL A 76 -7.44 1.69 7.48
CA VAL A 76 -8.18 0.41 7.42
C VAL A 76 -9.09 0.35 6.21
N LEU A 77 -9.85 1.41 5.93
CA LEU A 77 -10.73 1.48 4.76
C LEU A 77 -9.93 1.39 3.45
N GLY A 78 -8.80 2.12 3.36
CA GLY A 78 -7.89 2.03 2.22
C GLY A 78 -7.37 0.61 2.04
N GLY A 79 -6.98 -0.06 3.13
CA GLY A 79 -6.54 -1.44 3.12
C GLY A 79 -7.61 -2.40 2.63
N ILE A 80 -8.83 -2.31 3.14
CA ILE A 80 -9.95 -3.19 2.75
C ILE A 80 -10.32 -2.99 1.27
N ILE A 81 -10.47 -1.74 0.82
CA ILE A 81 -10.86 -1.45 -0.56
C ILE A 81 -9.76 -1.91 -1.52
N SER A 82 -8.51 -1.61 -1.21
CA SER A 82 -7.37 -1.99 -2.07
C SER A 82 -7.15 -3.50 -2.10
N PHE A 83 -7.31 -4.18 -0.98
CA PHE A 83 -7.29 -5.64 -0.91
C PHE A 83 -8.37 -6.27 -1.80
N ALA A 84 -9.59 -5.74 -1.73
CA ALA A 84 -10.73 -6.25 -2.50
C ALA A 84 -10.63 -5.95 -4.00
N THR A 85 -10.00 -4.84 -4.38
CA THR A 85 -9.87 -4.41 -5.78
C THR A 85 -8.56 -4.83 -6.44
N GLY A 86 -7.54 -5.17 -5.65
CA GLY A 86 -6.19 -5.50 -6.12
C GLY A 86 -5.45 -4.30 -6.72
N THR A 87 -5.82 -3.06 -6.35
CA THR A 87 -5.17 -1.86 -6.88
C THR A 87 -5.10 -0.72 -5.87
N SER A 88 -3.88 -0.28 -5.58
CA SER A 88 -3.64 0.90 -4.75
C SER A 88 -4.05 2.21 -5.46
N PHE A 89 -3.76 2.35 -6.74
CA PHE A 89 -4.04 3.58 -7.50
C PHE A 89 -5.54 3.88 -7.58
N GLY A 90 -6.37 2.87 -7.87
CA GLY A 90 -7.82 3.00 -7.89
C GLY A 90 -8.37 3.43 -6.52
N THR A 91 -7.88 2.82 -5.46
CA THR A 91 -8.27 3.13 -4.08
C THR A 91 -7.88 4.55 -3.67
N ILE A 92 -6.65 4.98 -3.98
CA ILE A 92 -6.19 6.36 -3.75
C ILE A 92 -7.07 7.36 -4.50
N GLY A 93 -7.38 7.07 -5.77
CA GLY A 93 -8.23 7.92 -6.60
C GLY A 93 -9.64 8.12 -6.03
N ILE A 94 -10.19 7.12 -5.36
CA ILE A 94 -11.51 7.19 -4.70
C ILE A 94 -11.43 7.88 -3.34
N LEU A 95 -10.48 7.50 -2.50
CA LEU A 95 -10.42 7.97 -1.11
C LEU A 95 -9.86 9.38 -0.95
N MET A 96 -8.89 9.77 -1.78
CA MET A 96 -8.22 11.07 -1.61
C MET A 96 -9.18 12.27 -1.69
N PRO A 97 -10.10 12.36 -2.68
CA PRO A 97 -11.07 13.44 -2.77
C PRO A 97 -12.05 13.52 -1.61
N LEU A 98 -12.29 12.41 -0.92
CA LEU A 98 -13.16 12.36 0.26
C LEU A 98 -12.41 12.70 1.53
N THR A 99 -11.19 12.19 1.66
CA THR A 99 -10.38 12.33 2.88
C THR A 99 -9.93 13.75 3.15
N ILE A 100 -9.46 14.47 2.13
CA ILE A 100 -8.90 15.82 2.33
C ILE A 100 -9.96 16.79 2.88
N PRO A 101 -11.16 16.94 2.28
CA PRO A 101 -12.20 17.81 2.83
C PRO A 101 -12.69 17.36 4.21
N LEU A 102 -12.79 16.05 4.44
CA LEU A 102 -13.22 15.49 5.71
C LEU A 102 -12.19 15.79 6.82
N ALA A 103 -10.91 15.54 6.60
CA ALA A 103 -9.85 15.83 7.54
C ALA A 103 -9.79 17.31 7.89
N HIS A 104 -9.83 18.18 6.87
CA HIS A 104 -9.84 19.63 7.06
C HIS A 104 -11.04 20.13 7.87
N SER A 105 -12.19 19.50 7.74
CA SER A 105 -13.41 19.90 8.48
C SER A 105 -13.36 19.50 9.96
N ILE A 106 -12.64 18.41 10.28
CA ILE A 106 -12.50 17.91 11.66
C ILE A 106 -11.37 18.64 12.38
N ASN A 107 -10.23 18.77 11.72
CA ASN A 107 -9.09 19.53 12.20
C ASN A 107 -8.37 20.20 11.02
N PRO A 108 -8.41 21.54 10.90
CA PRO A 108 -7.79 22.28 9.79
C PRO A 108 -6.26 22.37 9.89
N GLU A 109 -5.64 21.81 10.92
CA GLU A 109 -4.19 21.81 11.07
C GLU A 109 -3.52 21.01 9.97
N MET A 110 -2.51 21.59 9.32
CA MET A 110 -1.82 20.98 8.18
C MET A 110 -1.18 19.63 8.53
N SER A 111 -0.63 19.50 9.71
CA SER A 111 -0.05 18.25 10.21
C SER A 111 -1.07 17.11 10.22
N TYR A 112 -2.29 17.38 10.68
CA TYR A 112 -3.38 16.41 10.72
C TYR A 112 -3.87 16.01 9.33
N ILE A 113 -3.96 16.97 8.41
CA ILE A 113 -4.32 16.71 7.01
C ILE A 113 -3.26 15.82 6.35
N VAL A 114 -1.98 16.12 6.55
CA VAL A 114 -0.86 15.30 6.02
C VAL A 114 -0.90 13.88 6.57
N VAL A 115 -1.17 13.68 7.86
CA VAL A 115 -1.34 12.34 8.46
C VAL A 115 -2.51 11.60 7.82
N SER A 116 -3.63 12.27 7.57
CA SER A 116 -4.80 11.67 6.93
C SER A 116 -4.54 11.30 5.46
N ILE A 117 -3.81 12.12 4.71
CA ILE A 117 -3.34 11.83 3.35
C ILE A 117 -2.41 10.62 3.37
N SER A 118 -1.46 10.59 4.32
CA SER A 118 -0.54 9.45 4.49
C SER A 118 -1.30 8.16 4.77
N ALA A 119 -2.39 8.21 5.54
CA ALA A 119 -3.23 7.05 5.82
C ALA A 119 -3.93 6.51 4.56
N VAL A 120 -4.38 7.38 3.64
CA VAL A 120 -4.90 6.94 2.33
C VAL A 120 -3.82 6.21 1.54
N LEU A 121 -2.65 6.83 1.41
CA LEU A 121 -1.56 6.28 0.60
C LEU A 121 -1.09 4.92 1.14
N THR A 122 -0.76 4.87 2.41
CA THR A 122 -0.20 3.66 3.01
C THR A 122 -1.24 2.56 3.21
N GLY A 123 -2.49 2.91 3.55
CA GLY A 123 -3.58 1.95 3.63
C GLY A 123 -3.88 1.31 2.27
N SER A 124 -3.90 2.12 1.21
CA SER A 124 -4.10 1.61 -0.15
C SER A 124 -2.95 0.70 -0.60
N ILE A 125 -1.70 1.07 -0.32
CA ILE A 125 -0.53 0.23 -0.63
C ILE A 125 -0.53 -1.04 0.21
N PHE A 126 -0.88 -0.96 1.50
CA PHE A 126 -0.99 -2.10 2.39
C PHE A 126 -1.98 -3.14 1.88
N GLY A 127 -3.19 -2.73 1.48
CA GLY A 127 -4.21 -3.62 0.95
C GLY A 127 -3.81 -4.25 -0.37
N ASP A 128 -3.23 -3.48 -1.27
CA ASP A 128 -2.71 -3.94 -2.55
C ASP A 128 -1.63 -5.01 -2.37
N HIS A 129 -0.65 -4.72 -1.51
CA HIS A 129 0.44 -5.62 -1.19
C HIS A 129 -0.01 -6.97 -0.60
N CYS A 130 -1.11 -6.99 0.15
CA CYS A 130 -1.68 -8.20 0.74
C CYS A 130 -2.62 -8.95 -0.19
N SER A 131 -3.08 -8.32 -1.27
CA SER A 131 -4.13 -8.87 -2.13
C SER A 131 -3.63 -10.00 -3.03
N PRO A 132 -4.33 -11.14 -3.07
CA PRO A 132 -4.00 -12.22 -4.00
C PRO A 132 -4.34 -11.89 -5.45
N ILE A 133 -5.12 -10.87 -5.71
CA ILE A 133 -5.52 -10.44 -7.06
C ILE A 133 -4.73 -9.22 -7.55
N SER A 134 -3.79 -8.72 -6.74
CA SER A 134 -2.94 -7.60 -7.12
C SER A 134 -1.88 -8.04 -8.13
N ASP A 135 -1.71 -7.23 -9.17
CA ASP A 135 -0.67 -7.43 -10.18
C ASP A 135 0.74 -7.34 -9.57
N THR A 136 0.96 -6.49 -8.58
CA THR A 136 2.23 -6.37 -7.87
C THR A 136 2.58 -7.64 -7.10
N THR A 137 1.61 -8.28 -6.45
CA THR A 137 1.79 -9.55 -5.73
C THR A 137 2.01 -10.71 -6.70
N ILE A 138 1.26 -10.73 -7.82
CA ILE A 138 1.43 -11.73 -8.87
C ILE A 138 2.84 -11.63 -9.47
N LEU A 139 3.28 -10.43 -9.87
CA LEU A 139 4.61 -10.22 -10.45
C LEU A 139 5.73 -10.56 -9.48
N SER A 140 5.55 -10.22 -8.19
CA SER A 140 6.52 -10.53 -7.14
C SER A 140 6.70 -12.03 -6.96
N SER A 141 5.60 -12.80 -6.87
CA SER A 141 5.64 -14.26 -6.75
C SER A 141 6.23 -14.93 -7.99
N MET A 142 5.87 -14.45 -9.18
CA MET A 142 6.44 -14.93 -10.44
C MET A 142 7.96 -14.65 -10.52
N GLY A 143 8.37 -13.44 -10.13
CA GLY A 143 9.78 -13.05 -10.13
C GLY A 143 10.62 -13.84 -9.13
N ALA A 144 10.02 -14.27 -8.02
CA ALA A 144 10.65 -15.13 -7.02
C ALA A 144 10.59 -16.63 -7.39
N GLY A 145 9.87 -17.01 -8.47
CA GLY A 145 9.70 -18.41 -8.86
C GLY A 145 8.91 -19.25 -7.87
N CYS A 146 8.10 -18.62 -7.01
CA CYS A 146 7.32 -19.32 -6.00
C CYS A 146 5.84 -19.41 -6.37
N ASN A 147 5.11 -20.33 -5.70
CA ASN A 147 3.66 -20.43 -5.88
C ASN A 147 3.00 -19.15 -5.35
N HIS A 148 2.15 -18.55 -6.17
CA HIS A 148 1.49 -17.28 -5.87
C HIS A 148 0.65 -17.33 -4.58
N ILE A 149 -0.12 -18.37 -4.37
CA ILE A 149 -0.98 -18.51 -3.18
C ILE A 149 -0.14 -18.73 -1.92
N ASP A 150 0.94 -19.50 -2.02
CA ASP A 150 1.86 -19.70 -0.90
C ASP A 150 2.58 -18.40 -0.55
N HIS A 151 2.97 -17.60 -1.54
CA HIS A 151 3.53 -16.26 -1.33
C HIS A 151 2.57 -15.37 -0.54
N VAL A 152 1.31 -15.26 -0.98
CA VAL A 152 0.28 -14.49 -0.26
C VAL A 152 0.07 -15.00 1.15
N ARG A 153 -0.05 -16.32 1.32
CA ARG A 153 -0.31 -16.97 2.61
C ARG A 153 0.81 -16.74 3.62
N THR A 154 2.05 -16.77 3.18
CA THR A 154 3.22 -16.54 4.04
C THR A 154 3.45 -15.07 4.35
N GLN A 155 3.13 -14.16 3.43
CA GLN A 155 3.29 -12.72 3.57
C GLN A 155 2.22 -12.10 4.49
N MET A 156 0.97 -12.60 4.44
CA MET A 156 -0.18 -12.04 5.12
C MET A 156 0.02 -11.82 6.64
N PRO A 157 0.53 -12.79 7.42
CA PRO A 157 0.75 -12.60 8.86
C PRO A 157 1.69 -11.44 9.18
N TYR A 158 2.78 -11.30 8.42
CA TYR A 158 3.74 -10.20 8.60
C TYR A 158 3.11 -8.85 8.27
N ALA A 159 2.38 -8.79 7.18
CA ALA A 159 1.70 -7.56 6.76
C ALA A 159 0.64 -7.13 7.78
N LEU A 160 -0.18 -8.05 8.27
CA LEU A 160 -1.18 -7.76 9.32
C LEU A 160 -0.52 -7.30 10.63
N PHE A 161 0.59 -7.92 11.02
CA PHE A 161 1.35 -7.52 12.19
C PHE A 161 1.89 -6.09 12.06
N VAL A 162 2.52 -5.76 10.94
CA VAL A 162 3.02 -4.41 10.67
C VAL A 162 1.86 -3.41 10.55
N GLY A 163 0.75 -3.79 9.92
CA GLY A 163 -0.45 -2.97 9.83
C GLY A 163 -1.05 -2.63 11.20
N ALA A 164 -1.09 -3.62 12.11
CA ALA A 164 -1.53 -3.40 13.50
C ALA A 164 -0.60 -2.42 14.24
N ILE A 165 0.71 -2.55 14.09
CA ILE A 165 1.69 -1.61 14.66
C ILE A 165 1.49 -0.22 14.07
N ALA A 166 1.30 -0.10 12.76
CA ALA A 166 1.05 1.19 12.10
C ALA A 166 -0.20 1.88 12.65
N ILE A 167 -1.25 1.14 12.93
CA ILE A 167 -2.48 1.70 13.52
C ILE A 167 -2.23 2.12 14.97
N LEU A 168 -1.75 1.20 15.82
CA LEU A 168 -1.67 1.39 17.26
C LEU A 168 -0.56 2.36 17.67
N PHE A 169 0.60 2.26 17.05
CA PHE A 169 1.79 3.03 17.39
C PHE A 169 2.16 4.10 16.36
N GLY A 170 1.44 4.15 15.24
CA GLY A 170 1.60 5.15 14.19
C GLY A 170 0.43 6.13 14.16
N TYR A 171 -0.69 5.70 13.56
CA TYR A 171 -1.82 6.59 13.25
C TYR A 171 -2.58 7.10 14.47
N ILE A 172 -2.80 6.28 15.49
CA ILE A 172 -3.48 6.71 16.71
C ILE A 172 -2.67 7.81 17.41
N PRO A 173 -1.37 7.63 17.72
CA PRO A 173 -0.56 8.70 18.31
C PRO A 173 -0.44 9.94 17.43
N ALA A 174 -0.31 9.77 16.12
CA ALA A 174 -0.28 10.88 15.17
C ALA A 174 -1.61 11.66 15.14
N GLY A 175 -2.73 10.96 15.28
CA GLY A 175 -4.05 11.56 15.40
C GLY A 175 -4.25 12.39 16.67
N PHE A 176 -3.51 12.10 17.74
CA PHE A 176 -3.41 12.93 18.94
C PHE A 176 -2.45 14.13 18.80
N GLY A 177 -1.78 14.26 17.64
CA GLY A 177 -0.84 15.34 17.38
C GLY A 177 0.58 15.09 17.92
N LEU A 178 0.92 13.84 18.26
CA LEU A 178 2.30 13.51 18.65
C LEU A 178 3.24 13.66 17.44
N PRO A 179 4.44 14.19 17.65
CA PRO A 179 5.38 14.44 16.57
C PRO A 179 6.00 13.14 16.05
N ILE A 180 6.22 13.08 14.73
CA ILE A 180 6.70 11.91 14.01
C ILE A 180 8.04 11.36 14.54
N TYR A 181 8.92 12.23 15.02
CA TYR A 181 10.23 11.83 15.56
C TYR A 181 10.15 11.05 16.89
N LEU A 182 9.00 11.09 17.58
CA LEU A 182 8.71 10.21 18.74
C LEU A 182 8.00 8.93 18.31
N ILE A 183 7.08 9.04 17.38
CA ILE A 183 6.26 7.92 16.90
C ILE A 183 7.13 6.87 16.21
N MET A 184 7.99 7.27 15.29
CA MET A 184 8.78 6.35 14.48
C MET A 184 9.72 5.46 15.29
N PRO A 185 10.56 5.99 16.22
CA PRO A 185 11.41 5.13 17.04
C PRO A 185 10.62 4.12 17.89
N VAL A 186 9.49 4.55 18.47
CA VAL A 186 8.64 3.66 19.27
C VAL A 186 8.06 2.53 18.39
N ALA A 187 7.54 2.85 17.22
CA ALA A 187 7.01 1.87 16.29
C ALA A 187 8.10 0.87 15.84
N PHE A 188 9.32 1.33 15.55
CA PHE A 188 10.45 0.46 15.22
C PHE A 188 10.87 -0.44 16.38
N ILE A 189 10.93 0.08 17.61
CA ILE A 189 11.26 -0.72 18.80
C ILE A 189 10.20 -1.82 19.01
N VAL A 190 8.91 -1.47 18.92
CA VAL A 190 7.82 -2.43 19.07
C VAL A 190 7.86 -3.49 17.98
N MET A 191 8.14 -3.09 16.72
CA MET A 191 8.28 -4.01 15.61
C MET A 191 9.46 -4.97 15.85
N PHE A 192 10.61 -4.46 16.27
CA PHE A 192 11.79 -5.28 16.57
C PHE A 192 11.52 -6.29 17.70
N ILE A 193 10.91 -5.84 18.80
CA ILE A 193 10.52 -6.70 19.92
C ILE A 193 9.54 -7.78 19.45
N GLY A 194 8.54 -7.38 18.65
CA GLY A 194 7.56 -8.33 18.11
C GLY A 194 8.20 -9.40 17.23
N ILE A 195 9.13 -9.02 16.36
CA ILE A 195 9.88 -10.00 15.55
C ILE A 195 10.69 -10.95 16.42
N GLN A 196 11.30 -10.47 17.51
CA GLN A 196 12.05 -11.33 18.43
C GLN A 196 11.15 -12.32 19.18
N ILE A 197 9.92 -11.93 19.51
CA ILE A 197 8.96 -12.78 20.25
C ILE A 197 8.28 -13.79 19.31
N PHE A 198 7.83 -13.36 18.14
CA PHE A 198 7.04 -14.17 17.22
C PHE A 198 7.86 -14.83 16.11
N GLY A 199 9.07 -14.30 15.84
CA GLY A 199 9.96 -14.84 14.81
C GLY A 199 10.54 -16.19 15.24
N LYS A 200 10.60 -17.11 14.29
CA LYS A 200 11.34 -18.37 14.44
C LYS A 200 12.64 -18.28 13.67
N SER A 201 13.74 -18.77 14.24
CA SER A 201 14.97 -18.96 13.48
C SER A 201 14.72 -20.02 12.41
N VAL A 202 15.13 -19.71 11.18
CA VAL A 202 15.16 -20.68 10.10
C VAL A 202 16.54 -21.33 10.17
N ASP A 203 16.61 -22.56 10.65
CA ASP A 203 17.80 -23.40 10.48
C ASP A 203 17.85 -23.78 9.00
N ILE A 204 18.78 -23.20 8.26
CA ILE A 204 19.08 -23.61 6.90
C ILE A 204 19.79 -24.96 7.03
N ASP A 205 19.06 -26.05 6.78
CA ASP A 205 19.70 -27.35 6.65
C ASP A 205 20.64 -27.28 5.44
N GLU A 206 21.94 -27.34 5.67
CA GLU A 206 23.01 -27.32 4.66
C GLU A 206 22.86 -28.43 3.59
N ASN A 207 21.92 -29.36 3.80
CA ASN A 207 21.64 -30.46 2.87
C ASN A 207 20.70 -30.10 1.72
N GLU A 208 20.03 -28.94 1.72
CA GLU A 208 19.17 -28.53 0.59
C GLU A 208 19.93 -27.75 -0.50
N GLU A 209 21.13 -27.24 -0.25
CA GLU A 209 21.93 -26.59 -1.29
C GLU A 209 22.36 -27.50 -2.44
N THR A 210 22.32 -28.82 -2.25
CA THR A 210 22.70 -29.80 -3.29
C THR A 210 21.56 -30.15 -4.27
N LEU A 211 20.34 -29.64 -4.07
CA LEU A 211 19.20 -29.93 -4.94
C LEU A 211 18.87 -28.82 -5.96
N VAL A 212 19.58 -27.67 -5.91
CA VAL A 212 19.33 -26.51 -6.78
C VAL A 212 20.55 -26.18 -7.68
N ALA A 213 21.58 -27.01 -7.70
CA ALA A 213 22.74 -26.86 -8.58
C ALA A 213 22.60 -27.64 -9.91
#